data_503c95bc140d2b6773641a7466e69436
#
_entry.id   503c95bc140d2b6773641a7466e69436
#
_cell.length_a   1.000
_cell.length_b   1.000
_cell.length_c   1.000
_cell.angle_alpha   90.00
_cell.angle_beta   90.00
_cell.angle_gamma   90.00
#
_symmetry.space_group_name_H-M   'P 1'
#
loop_
_entity.id
_entity.type
_entity.pdbx_description
1 polymer ?
#
loop_
_entity_poly.entity_id
_entity_poly.type
_entity_poly.pdbx_seq_one_letter_code
_entity_poly.pdbx_strand_id
1 'polypeptide(L)'
;RYVDSIGRMMRPGLTLLFTTIAILGMIFGLFNFENHPVLCLVMIVISVLALAGMTTDKFKHSFNASYDSILGKYKKQVLRFIQKKWLSGGIVVGSIVLLMVFMNITPTGMVPNEDTGTIMGVVTLPPGTSQERAMEVLNRVDSLVAADPAVESRTVISGFSFIGGQGPSYGSLIIKLKNWEERSTMQNSTVVYATLFMRAQKIIKEAQVLFFAPPMIPGYSASSDIELNMQDKTGGDLNHFFDVVNDYTAALEARPEINSAKTSFNPNFPQYMLDIDAAACKKAGLSPSDILSTMQGYFGGLYASNFNSFGKMY
;
A
#
# COMPACT_ATOMS: atom_id res chain seq x y z
N ARG A 1 -45.31 23.24 14.25
CA ARG A 1 -45.43 24.35 13.23
C ARG A 1 -44.83 23.97 11.87
N TYR A 2 -43.61 23.48 11.80
CA TYR A 2 -42.98 23.07 10.54
C TYR A 2 -43.67 21.86 9.92
N VAL A 3 -43.92 20.81 10.69
CA VAL A 3 -44.63 19.61 10.24
C VAL A 3 -46.09 19.93 9.87
N ASP A 4 -46.73 20.80 10.62
CA ASP A 4 -48.11 21.25 10.30
C ASP A 4 -48.16 22.17 9.06
N SER A 5 -47.12 22.96 8.80
CA SER A 5 -46.99 23.76 7.58
C SER A 5 -46.78 22.87 6.36
N ILE A 6 -45.94 21.86 6.46
CA ILE A 6 -45.71 20.86 5.42
C ILE A 6 -46.99 20.04 5.19
N GLY A 7 -47.66 19.59 6.24
CA GLY A 7 -48.93 18.83 6.14
C GLY A 7 -50.07 19.61 5.52
N ARG A 8 -50.15 20.94 5.71
CA ARG A 8 -51.15 21.80 5.08
C ARG A 8 -50.81 22.12 3.62
N MET A 9 -49.53 22.17 3.26
CA MET A 9 -49.07 22.37 1.87
C MET A 9 -49.10 21.12 1.01
N MET A 10 -49.08 19.94 1.63
CA MET A 10 -49.07 18.68 0.91
C MET A 10 -50.48 18.32 0.44
N ARG A 11 -50.66 18.31 -0.87
CA ARG A 11 -51.85 17.72 -1.49
C ARG A 11 -51.94 16.23 -1.14
N PRO A 12 -53.17 15.64 -1.04
CA PRO A 12 -53.36 14.23 -0.65
C PRO A 12 -52.46 13.24 -1.42
N GLY A 13 -52.19 13.54 -2.72
CA GLY A 13 -51.29 12.72 -3.55
C GLY A 13 -49.82 12.75 -3.13
N LEU A 14 -49.37 13.86 -2.55
CA LEU A 14 -47.98 13.97 -2.08
C LEU A 14 -47.74 13.20 -0.75
N THR A 15 -48.75 13.18 0.14
CA THR A 15 -48.66 12.36 1.38
C THR A 15 -48.62 10.88 1.04
N LEU A 16 -49.41 10.47 0.02
CA LEU A 16 -49.42 9.08 -0.44
C LEU A 16 -48.05 8.71 -1.10
N LEU A 17 -47.45 9.61 -1.84
CA LEU A 17 -46.12 9.42 -2.43
C LEU A 17 -45.02 9.27 -1.35
N PHE A 18 -45.03 10.10 -0.32
CA PHE A 18 -44.06 10.02 0.77
C PHE A 18 -44.24 8.77 1.64
N THR A 19 -45.50 8.33 1.86
CA THR A 19 -45.74 7.06 2.57
C THR A 19 -45.30 5.86 1.76
N THR A 20 -45.49 5.85 0.43
CA THR A 20 -44.99 4.77 -0.42
C THR A 20 -43.46 4.74 -0.48
N ILE A 21 -42.78 5.90 -0.55
CA ILE A 21 -41.30 5.97 -0.49
C ILE A 21 -40.78 5.46 0.85
N ALA A 22 -41.42 5.81 1.97
CA ALA A 22 -41.03 5.35 3.29
C ALA A 22 -41.20 3.81 3.46
N ILE A 23 -42.28 3.26 2.92
CA ILE A 23 -42.53 1.81 2.89
C ILE A 23 -41.50 1.10 2.02
N LEU A 24 -41.20 1.63 0.84
CA LEU A 24 -40.19 1.08 -0.07
C LEU A 24 -38.79 1.14 0.55
N GLY A 25 -38.45 2.23 1.23
CA GLY A 25 -37.19 2.36 1.97
C GLY A 25 -37.05 1.34 3.11
N MET A 26 -38.16 1.05 3.80
CA MET A 26 -38.20 0.01 4.84
C MET A 26 -38.03 -1.39 4.26
N ILE A 27 -38.70 -1.70 3.15
CA ILE A 27 -38.56 -2.97 2.43
C ILE A 27 -37.13 -3.15 1.91
N PHE A 28 -36.59 -2.12 1.27
CA PHE A 28 -35.20 -2.15 0.77
C PHE A 28 -34.19 -2.38 1.90
N GLY A 29 -34.39 -1.73 3.07
CA GLY A 29 -33.56 -1.94 4.24
C GLY A 29 -33.62 -3.37 4.78
N LEU A 30 -34.78 -4.01 4.75
CA LEU A 30 -34.94 -5.40 5.19
C LEU A 30 -34.27 -6.39 4.22
N PHE A 31 -34.38 -6.16 2.92
CA PHE A 31 -33.80 -7.05 1.91
C PHE A 31 -32.26 -6.95 1.80
N ASN A 32 -31.66 -5.83 2.16
CA ASN A 32 -30.20 -5.61 2.07
C ASN A 32 -29.50 -5.65 3.42
N PHE A 33 -30.18 -6.15 4.47
CA PHE A 33 -29.63 -6.14 5.83
C PHE A 33 -28.34 -6.93 5.98
N GLU A 34 -28.18 -8.03 5.25
CA GLU A 34 -26.98 -8.87 5.30
C GLU A 34 -25.72 -8.14 4.77
N ASN A 35 -25.88 -7.31 3.74
CA ASN A 35 -24.75 -6.62 3.10
C ASN A 35 -24.32 -5.33 3.84
N HIS A 36 -25.30 -4.57 4.38
CA HIS A 36 -25.04 -3.28 5.01
C HIS A 36 -25.93 -3.06 6.26
N PRO A 37 -25.72 -3.82 7.35
CA PRO A 37 -26.66 -3.86 8.46
C PRO A 37 -26.90 -2.50 9.15
N VAL A 38 -25.84 -1.69 9.31
CA VAL A 38 -25.93 -0.36 9.95
C VAL A 38 -26.75 0.61 9.11
N LEU A 39 -26.46 0.68 7.82
CA LEU A 39 -27.16 1.57 6.89
C LEU A 39 -28.64 1.19 6.75
N CYS A 40 -28.93 -0.09 6.68
CA CYS A 40 -30.27 -0.62 6.60
C CYS A 40 -31.08 -0.35 7.89
N LEU A 41 -30.46 -0.50 9.05
CA LEU A 41 -31.07 -0.16 10.34
C LEU A 41 -31.42 1.33 10.44
N VAL A 42 -30.51 2.20 10.00
CA VAL A 42 -30.75 3.67 9.93
C VAL A 42 -31.91 3.99 8.99
N MET A 43 -31.96 3.37 7.80
CA MET A 43 -33.06 3.57 6.83
C MET A 43 -34.41 3.09 7.38
N ILE A 44 -34.46 1.94 8.06
CA ILE A 44 -35.66 1.41 8.69
C ILE A 44 -36.14 2.37 9.79
N VAL A 45 -35.25 2.84 10.65
CA VAL A 45 -35.60 3.77 11.74
C VAL A 45 -36.13 5.09 11.18
N ILE A 46 -35.49 5.66 10.17
CA ILE A 46 -35.96 6.90 9.50
C ILE A 46 -37.33 6.68 8.87
N SER A 47 -37.55 5.55 8.20
CA SER A 47 -38.85 5.23 7.57
C SER A 47 -39.96 5.06 8.60
N VAL A 48 -39.71 4.39 9.71
CA VAL A 48 -40.66 4.22 10.82
C VAL A 48 -40.99 5.56 11.48
N LEU A 49 -39.97 6.41 11.72
CA LEU A 49 -40.18 7.75 12.27
C LEU A 49 -40.99 8.65 11.32
N ALA A 50 -40.72 8.56 10.03
CA ALA A 50 -41.46 9.30 9.00
C ALA A 50 -42.95 8.88 8.96
N LEU A 51 -43.22 7.58 8.97
CA LEU A 51 -44.60 7.04 9.03
C LEU A 51 -45.32 7.44 10.31
N ALA A 52 -44.66 7.31 11.48
CA ALA A 52 -45.22 7.73 12.76
C ALA A 52 -45.47 9.24 12.80
N GLY A 53 -44.61 10.06 12.20
CA GLY A 53 -44.78 11.50 12.07
C GLY A 53 -45.95 11.91 11.21
N MET A 54 -46.28 11.12 10.20
CA MET A 54 -47.43 11.40 9.31
C MET A 54 -48.76 10.95 9.89
N THR A 55 -48.78 9.90 10.69
CA THR A 55 -50.03 9.25 11.13
C THR A 55 -50.46 9.63 12.55
N THR A 56 -49.55 10.13 13.40
CA THR A 56 -49.83 10.35 14.82
C THR A 56 -49.67 11.81 15.23
N ASP A 57 -50.78 12.49 15.60
CA ASP A 57 -50.76 13.86 16.09
C ASP A 57 -49.89 14.06 17.35
N LYS A 58 -49.86 13.05 18.21
CA LYS A 58 -48.98 13.04 19.41
C LYS A 58 -47.50 13.13 19.06
N PHE A 59 -47.06 12.44 18.00
CA PHE A 59 -45.68 12.50 17.52
C PHE A 59 -45.35 13.88 16.96
N LYS A 60 -46.29 14.49 16.17
CA LYS A 60 -46.13 15.85 15.63
C LYS A 60 -45.98 16.87 16.75
N HIS A 61 -46.84 16.78 17.79
CA HIS A 61 -46.75 17.67 18.94
C HIS A 61 -45.44 17.51 19.73
N SER A 62 -45.01 16.27 19.98
CA SER A 62 -43.76 15.99 20.69
C SER A 62 -42.54 16.46 19.89
N PHE A 63 -42.53 16.21 18.58
CA PHE A 63 -41.45 16.67 17.69
C PHE A 63 -41.37 18.19 17.65
N ASN A 64 -42.52 18.89 17.46
CA ASN A 64 -42.57 20.36 17.43
C ASN A 64 -42.13 20.95 18.77
N ALA A 65 -42.55 20.39 19.89
CA ALA A 65 -42.13 20.83 21.23
C ALA A 65 -40.61 20.67 21.43
N SER A 66 -40.05 19.54 21.03
CA SER A 66 -38.61 19.29 21.08
C SER A 66 -37.84 20.24 20.17
N TYR A 67 -38.32 20.45 18.94
CA TYR A 67 -37.74 21.38 17.99
C TYR A 67 -37.74 22.82 18.50
N ASP A 68 -38.88 23.30 19.02
CA ASP A 68 -39.01 24.65 19.60
C ASP A 68 -38.11 24.84 20.82
N SER A 69 -37.94 23.79 21.64
CA SER A 69 -36.99 23.81 22.75
C SER A 69 -35.53 23.96 22.28
N ILE A 70 -35.13 23.16 21.25
CA ILE A 70 -33.79 23.25 20.67
C ILE A 70 -33.58 24.61 20.02
N LEU A 71 -34.56 25.08 19.25
CA LEU A 71 -34.54 26.40 18.60
C LEU A 71 -34.41 27.54 19.62
N GLY A 72 -35.12 27.42 20.73
CA GLY A 72 -35.05 28.39 21.84
C GLY A 72 -33.65 28.45 22.48
N LYS A 73 -33.03 27.27 22.70
CA LYS A 73 -31.66 27.16 23.20
C LYS A 73 -30.67 27.72 22.19
N TYR A 74 -30.81 27.40 20.92
CA TYR A 74 -29.96 27.89 19.85
C TYR A 74 -30.03 29.45 19.75
N LYS A 75 -31.24 30.03 19.68
CA LYS A 75 -31.41 31.46 19.64
C LYS A 75 -30.75 32.16 20.84
N LYS A 76 -30.92 31.59 22.05
CA LYS A 76 -30.31 32.13 23.28
C LYS A 76 -28.78 32.07 23.23
N GLN A 77 -28.21 31.01 22.68
CA GLN A 77 -26.76 30.90 22.51
C GLN A 77 -26.22 31.89 21.47
N VAL A 78 -26.88 31.96 20.30
CA VAL A 78 -26.49 32.92 19.25
C VAL A 78 -26.52 34.33 19.76
N LEU A 79 -27.58 34.77 20.47
CA LEU A 79 -27.66 36.10 21.11
C LEU A 79 -26.51 36.31 22.12
N ARG A 80 -26.16 35.29 22.88
CA ARG A 80 -25.02 35.34 23.81
C ARG A 80 -23.71 35.57 23.12
N PHE A 81 -23.48 34.92 21.98
CA PHE A 81 -22.27 35.10 21.16
C PHE A 81 -22.22 36.52 20.51
N ILE A 82 -23.35 36.99 20.04
CA ILE A 82 -23.44 38.37 19.46
C ILE A 82 -23.17 39.45 20.53
N GLN A 83 -23.75 39.28 21.73
CA GLN A 83 -23.58 40.21 22.83
C GLN A 83 -22.18 40.18 23.46
N LYS A 84 -21.58 38.99 23.53
CA LYS A 84 -20.25 38.81 24.12
C LYS A 84 -19.19 38.63 23.02
N LYS A 85 -18.84 39.77 22.39
CA LYS A 85 -17.85 39.79 21.30
C LYS A 85 -16.51 39.12 21.67
N TRP A 86 -16.07 39.26 22.91
CA TRP A 86 -14.87 38.60 23.41
C TRP A 86 -14.95 37.11 23.44
N LEU A 87 -16.13 36.54 23.70
CA LEU A 87 -16.34 35.07 23.66
C LEU A 87 -16.23 34.56 22.25
N SER A 88 -16.86 35.23 21.28
CA SER A 88 -16.78 34.89 19.88
C SER A 88 -15.35 35.03 19.34
N GLY A 89 -14.68 36.11 19.65
CA GLY A 89 -13.26 36.32 19.32
C GLY A 89 -12.37 35.27 19.94
N GLY A 90 -12.59 34.89 21.19
CA GLY A 90 -11.85 33.86 21.88
C GLY A 90 -12.00 32.47 21.23
N ILE A 91 -13.20 32.11 20.75
CA ILE A 91 -13.43 30.85 20.02
C ILE A 91 -12.68 30.84 18.69
N VAL A 92 -12.71 31.96 17.95
CA VAL A 92 -11.99 32.06 16.67
C VAL A 92 -10.48 31.96 16.89
N VAL A 93 -9.94 32.68 17.85
CA VAL A 93 -8.52 32.58 18.20
C VAL A 93 -8.16 31.18 18.68
N GLY A 94 -8.98 30.60 19.55
CA GLY A 94 -8.79 29.22 20.01
C GLY A 94 -8.80 28.21 18.87
N SER A 95 -9.68 28.35 17.86
CA SER A 95 -9.72 27.50 16.67
C SER A 95 -8.45 27.64 15.83
N ILE A 96 -7.94 28.89 15.68
CA ILE A 96 -6.69 29.14 14.94
C ILE A 96 -5.50 28.51 15.66
N VAL A 97 -5.41 28.66 16.98
CA VAL A 97 -4.35 28.05 17.80
C VAL A 97 -4.42 26.53 17.70
N LEU A 98 -5.62 25.96 17.80
CA LEU A 98 -5.84 24.51 17.66
C LEU A 98 -5.43 24.01 16.27
N LEU A 99 -5.78 24.75 15.21
CA LEU A 99 -5.34 24.45 13.85
C LEU A 99 -3.81 24.45 13.74
N MET A 100 -3.14 25.48 14.27
CA MET A 100 -1.68 25.54 14.26
C MET A 100 -1.03 24.36 15.00
N VAL A 101 -1.60 23.97 16.14
CA VAL A 101 -1.13 22.80 16.91
C VAL A 101 -1.29 21.52 16.07
N PHE A 102 -2.45 21.31 15.45
CA PHE A 102 -2.65 20.14 14.59
C PHE A 102 -1.75 20.14 13.37
N MET A 103 -1.50 21.29 12.75
CA MET A 103 -0.56 21.38 11.62
C MET A 103 0.87 20.99 12.01
N ASN A 104 1.29 21.27 13.25
CA ASN A 104 2.62 20.86 13.72
C ASN A 104 2.71 19.41 14.15
N ILE A 105 1.62 18.85 14.69
CA ILE A 105 1.60 17.45 15.20
C ILE A 105 1.30 16.46 14.07
N THR A 106 0.53 16.89 13.05
CA THR A 106 0.16 15.99 11.95
C THR A 106 1.35 15.76 11.02
N PRO A 107 1.82 14.53 10.85
CA PRO A 107 2.89 14.25 9.90
C PRO A 107 2.45 14.64 8.49
N THR A 108 3.31 15.36 7.81
CA THR A 108 3.08 15.77 6.42
C THR A 108 3.67 14.70 5.49
N GLY A 109 2.90 14.25 4.53
CA GLY A 109 3.31 13.29 3.50
C GLY A 109 2.54 13.54 2.22
N MET A 110 3.15 13.21 1.08
CA MET A 110 2.53 13.41 -0.23
C MET A 110 1.42 12.36 -0.47
N VAL A 111 1.68 11.12 -0.08
CA VAL A 111 0.71 10.01 -0.14
C VAL A 111 0.86 9.19 1.14
N PRO A 112 -0.20 8.98 1.92
CA PRO A 112 -0.14 8.09 3.07
C PRO A 112 0.10 6.65 2.63
N ASN A 113 0.84 5.90 3.43
CA ASN A 113 1.03 4.47 3.19
C ASN A 113 -0.28 3.72 3.45
N GLU A 114 -0.82 3.11 2.43
CA GLU A 114 -2.04 2.31 2.49
C GLU A 114 -1.72 0.81 2.36
N ASP A 115 -2.61 -0.03 2.88
CA ASP A 115 -2.52 -1.47 2.69
C ASP A 115 -3.06 -1.85 1.31
N THR A 116 -2.17 -1.99 0.34
CA THR A 116 -2.51 -2.41 -1.03
C THR A 116 -2.81 -3.91 -1.16
N GLY A 117 -2.67 -4.68 -0.09
CA GLY A 117 -2.78 -6.13 -0.12
C GLY A 117 -1.67 -6.83 -0.90
N THR A 118 -0.59 -6.12 -1.24
CA THR A 118 0.56 -6.67 -1.97
C THR A 118 1.83 -6.47 -1.16
N ILE A 119 2.67 -7.50 -1.09
CA ILE A 119 3.99 -7.47 -0.46
C ILE A 119 5.01 -7.93 -1.50
N MET A 120 6.11 -7.21 -1.59
CA MET A 120 7.27 -7.59 -2.37
C MET A 120 8.31 -8.27 -1.46
N GLY A 121 8.88 -9.38 -1.93
CA GLY A 121 9.98 -10.07 -1.28
C GLY A 121 11.21 -10.04 -2.17
N VAL A 122 12.39 -9.86 -1.58
CA VAL A 122 13.68 -9.96 -2.25
C VAL A 122 14.55 -10.92 -1.47
N VAL A 123 15.17 -11.84 -2.20
CA VAL A 123 16.12 -12.82 -1.66
C VAL A 123 17.44 -12.61 -2.36
N THR A 124 18.47 -12.28 -1.58
CA THR A 124 19.83 -12.06 -2.06
C THR A 124 20.75 -13.11 -1.44
N LEU A 125 21.35 -13.92 -2.27
CA LEU A 125 22.33 -14.92 -1.86
C LEU A 125 23.75 -14.37 -2.04
N PRO A 126 24.74 -15.02 -1.42
CA PRO A 126 26.15 -14.64 -1.61
C PRO A 126 26.54 -14.66 -3.09
N PRO A 127 27.42 -13.74 -3.52
CA PRO A 127 27.93 -13.70 -4.88
C PRO A 127 28.50 -15.05 -5.33
N GLY A 128 28.26 -15.43 -6.59
CA GLY A 128 28.70 -16.71 -7.12
C GLY A 128 27.80 -17.91 -6.81
N THR A 129 26.67 -17.70 -6.15
CA THR A 129 25.66 -18.76 -5.97
C THR A 129 25.04 -19.12 -7.31
N SER A 130 24.95 -20.44 -7.59
CA SER A 130 24.29 -20.93 -8.80
C SER A 130 22.77 -20.69 -8.75
N GLN A 131 22.16 -20.60 -9.92
CA GLN A 131 20.71 -20.42 -10.03
C GLN A 131 19.92 -21.57 -9.40
N GLU A 132 20.43 -22.80 -9.49
CA GLU A 132 19.81 -23.98 -8.85
C GLU A 132 19.73 -23.84 -7.35
N ARG A 133 20.86 -23.46 -6.72
CA ARG A 133 20.89 -23.23 -5.27
C ARG A 133 20.03 -22.03 -4.87
N ALA A 134 20.00 -20.99 -5.69
CA ALA A 134 19.10 -19.84 -5.46
C ALA A 134 17.64 -20.28 -5.49
N MET A 135 17.27 -21.17 -6.42
CA MET A 135 15.91 -21.70 -6.52
C MET A 135 15.53 -22.58 -5.32
N GLU A 136 16.47 -23.39 -4.79
CA GLU A 136 16.22 -24.15 -3.56
C GLU A 136 15.90 -23.25 -2.37
N VAL A 137 16.66 -22.19 -2.19
CA VAL A 137 16.41 -21.22 -1.12
C VAL A 137 15.11 -20.47 -1.34
N LEU A 138 14.83 -20.07 -2.58
CA LEU A 138 13.56 -19.44 -2.96
C LEU A 138 12.36 -20.32 -2.67
N ASN A 139 12.42 -21.61 -2.96
CA ASN A 139 11.36 -22.57 -2.66
C ASN A 139 11.12 -22.70 -1.14
N ARG A 140 12.18 -22.60 -0.33
CA ARG A 140 12.05 -22.61 1.12
C ARG A 140 11.40 -21.32 1.63
N VAL A 141 11.76 -20.16 1.06
CA VAL A 141 11.10 -18.89 1.36
C VAL A 141 9.64 -18.92 0.91
N ASP A 142 9.36 -19.44 -0.28
CA ASP A 142 7.99 -19.61 -0.79
C ASP A 142 7.14 -20.48 0.14
N SER A 143 7.69 -21.60 0.60
CA SER A 143 7.01 -22.48 1.57
C SER A 143 6.71 -21.78 2.90
N LEU A 144 7.63 -20.92 3.36
CA LEU A 144 7.44 -20.11 4.56
C LEU A 144 6.30 -19.10 4.37
N VAL A 145 6.26 -18.43 3.22
CA VAL A 145 5.19 -17.49 2.86
C VAL A 145 3.85 -18.20 2.69
N ALA A 146 3.85 -19.39 2.06
CA ALA A 146 2.64 -20.21 1.86
C ALA A 146 1.97 -20.62 3.18
N ALA A 147 2.73 -20.75 4.25
CA ALA A 147 2.21 -21.11 5.56
C ALA A 147 1.47 -19.97 6.28
N ASP A 148 1.51 -18.75 5.76
CA ASP A 148 0.82 -17.62 6.37
C ASP A 148 -0.66 -17.56 5.90
N PRO A 149 -1.64 -17.57 6.83
CA PRO A 149 -3.07 -17.61 6.49
C PRO A 149 -3.59 -16.35 5.79
N ALA A 150 -2.85 -15.23 5.86
CA ALA A 150 -3.22 -13.98 5.20
C ALA A 150 -2.88 -13.99 3.70
N VAL A 151 -2.06 -14.93 3.22
CA VAL A 151 -1.60 -15.00 1.84
C VAL A 151 -2.67 -15.69 0.97
N GLU A 152 -3.04 -15.05 -0.14
CA GLU A 152 -3.95 -15.58 -1.16
C GLU A 152 -3.17 -16.28 -2.26
N SER A 153 -2.21 -15.57 -2.86
CA SER A 153 -1.39 -16.06 -3.95
C SER A 153 0.02 -15.50 -3.90
N ARG A 154 0.93 -16.16 -4.57
CA ARG A 154 2.33 -15.79 -4.62
C ARG A 154 2.95 -16.14 -5.96
N THR A 155 3.88 -15.31 -6.40
CA THR A 155 4.68 -15.53 -7.62
C THR A 155 6.14 -15.44 -7.24
N VAL A 156 6.92 -16.43 -7.64
CA VAL A 156 8.36 -16.53 -7.41
C VAL A 156 9.09 -16.25 -8.72
N ILE A 157 10.08 -15.37 -8.68
CA ILE A 157 10.90 -14.98 -9.83
C ILE A 157 12.35 -15.26 -9.46
N SER A 158 13.00 -16.16 -10.16
CA SER A 158 14.42 -16.48 -10.00
C SER A 158 15.27 -15.67 -10.97
N GLY A 159 16.47 -15.27 -10.52
CA GLY A 159 17.41 -14.52 -11.36
C GLY A 159 17.14 -13.03 -11.45
N PHE A 160 16.19 -12.51 -10.67
CA PHE A 160 15.82 -11.10 -10.67
C PHE A 160 15.57 -10.58 -9.25
N SER A 161 16.03 -9.36 -8.99
CA SER A 161 15.75 -8.61 -7.77
C SER A 161 15.21 -7.23 -8.10
N PHE A 162 14.14 -6.79 -7.43
CA PHE A 162 13.60 -5.42 -7.56
C PHE A 162 14.60 -4.33 -7.14
N ILE A 163 15.58 -4.70 -6.31
CA ILE A 163 16.60 -3.77 -5.78
C ILE A 163 17.95 -4.01 -6.46
N GLY A 164 18.39 -5.27 -6.57
CA GLY A 164 19.73 -5.65 -7.05
C GLY A 164 19.84 -5.89 -8.56
N GLY A 165 18.73 -5.84 -9.30
CA GLY A 165 18.70 -6.09 -10.75
C GLY A 165 18.72 -7.58 -11.11
N GLN A 166 19.40 -7.94 -12.20
CA GLN A 166 19.47 -9.31 -12.71
C GLN A 166 20.74 -10.03 -12.27
N GLY A 167 20.63 -11.30 -11.91
CA GLY A 167 21.75 -12.15 -11.56
C GLY A 167 21.34 -13.49 -10.96
N PRO A 168 22.16 -14.55 -11.10
CA PRO A 168 21.81 -15.90 -10.64
C PRO A 168 21.66 -16.01 -9.11
N SER A 169 22.26 -15.07 -8.35
CA SER A 169 22.20 -15.03 -6.88
C SER A 169 20.97 -14.29 -6.38
N TYR A 170 20.07 -13.85 -7.24
CA TYR A 170 18.91 -13.07 -6.87
C TYR A 170 17.61 -13.83 -7.07
N GLY A 171 16.65 -13.51 -6.23
CA GLY A 171 15.27 -13.93 -6.40
C GLY A 171 14.30 -12.91 -5.83
N SER A 172 13.11 -12.91 -6.37
CA SER A 172 12.03 -12.05 -5.90
C SER A 172 10.73 -12.81 -5.74
N LEU A 173 9.89 -12.31 -4.84
CA LEU A 173 8.54 -12.79 -4.62
C LEU A 173 7.56 -11.64 -4.72
N ILE A 174 6.42 -11.88 -5.36
CA ILE A 174 5.25 -11.02 -5.32
C ILE A 174 4.18 -11.79 -4.56
N ILE A 175 3.75 -11.27 -3.43
CA ILE A 175 2.83 -11.91 -2.51
C ILE A 175 1.56 -11.09 -2.50
N LYS A 176 0.44 -11.72 -2.84
CA LYS A 176 -0.87 -11.10 -2.75
C LYS A 176 -1.58 -11.62 -1.50
N LEU A 177 -2.05 -10.72 -0.68
CA LEU A 177 -2.84 -11.00 0.51
C LEU A 177 -4.32 -11.14 0.14
N LYS A 178 -5.07 -11.85 0.97
CA LYS A 178 -6.53 -11.94 0.89
C LYS A 178 -7.17 -10.55 1.00
N ASN A 179 -8.43 -10.44 0.60
CA ASN A 179 -9.18 -9.19 0.73
C ASN A 179 -9.26 -8.73 2.19
N TRP A 180 -9.38 -7.42 2.42
CA TRP A 180 -9.43 -6.85 3.78
C TRP A 180 -10.55 -7.42 4.65
N GLU A 181 -11.70 -7.76 4.04
CA GLU A 181 -12.85 -8.36 4.72
C GLU A 181 -12.56 -9.78 5.27
N GLU A 182 -11.64 -10.51 4.63
CA GLU A 182 -11.23 -11.86 5.02
C GLU A 182 -10.03 -11.86 5.96
N ARG A 183 -9.41 -10.69 6.20
CA ARG A 183 -8.25 -10.53 7.07
C ARG A 183 -8.65 -9.92 8.41
N SER A 184 -8.09 -10.43 9.50
CA SER A 184 -8.23 -9.79 10.81
C SER A 184 -7.41 -8.48 10.86
N THR A 185 -7.73 -7.60 11.81
CA THR A 185 -6.98 -6.34 12.04
C THR A 185 -5.49 -6.58 12.30
N MET A 186 -5.13 -7.76 12.84
CA MET A 186 -3.73 -8.19 13.07
C MET A 186 -3.04 -8.72 11.80
N GLN A 187 -3.74 -8.82 10.68
CA GLN A 187 -3.24 -9.29 9.38
C GLN A 187 -3.12 -8.14 8.36
N ASN A 188 -2.88 -6.93 8.84
CA ASN A 188 -2.49 -5.80 8.01
C ASN A 188 -1.16 -6.11 7.31
N SER A 189 -0.95 -5.61 6.08
CA SER A 189 0.26 -5.83 5.28
C SER A 189 1.55 -5.56 6.06
N THR A 190 1.58 -4.49 6.85
CA THR A 190 2.72 -4.12 7.69
C THR A 190 3.07 -5.20 8.73
N VAL A 191 2.06 -5.75 9.41
CA VAL A 191 2.25 -6.81 10.40
C VAL A 191 2.67 -8.12 9.73
N VAL A 192 2.06 -8.43 8.56
CA VAL A 192 2.38 -9.65 7.81
C VAL A 192 3.82 -9.63 7.32
N TYR A 193 4.28 -8.56 6.64
CA TYR A 193 5.66 -8.53 6.15
C TYR A 193 6.69 -8.50 7.29
N ALA A 194 6.40 -7.83 8.41
CA ALA A 194 7.28 -7.87 9.59
C ALA A 194 7.37 -9.29 10.18
N THR A 195 6.24 -10.00 10.24
CA THR A 195 6.20 -11.39 10.71
C THR A 195 6.95 -12.34 9.77
N LEU A 196 6.74 -12.20 8.46
CA LEU A 196 7.45 -12.98 7.44
C LEU A 196 8.96 -12.72 7.52
N PHE A 197 9.37 -11.45 7.68
CA PHE A 197 10.77 -11.08 7.85
C PHE A 197 11.39 -11.76 9.07
N MET A 198 10.75 -11.69 10.23
CA MET A 198 11.26 -12.33 11.46
C MET A 198 11.35 -13.85 11.32
N ARG A 199 10.37 -14.49 10.69
CA ARG A 199 10.39 -15.94 10.41
C ARG A 199 11.50 -16.31 9.43
N ALA A 200 11.67 -15.53 8.35
CA ALA A 200 12.73 -15.75 7.38
C ALA A 200 14.10 -15.62 8.00
N GLN A 201 14.35 -14.59 8.79
CA GLN A 201 15.62 -14.39 9.52
C GLN A 201 15.96 -15.54 10.47
N LYS A 202 14.96 -16.22 11.02
CA LYS A 202 15.18 -17.38 11.90
C LYS A 202 15.53 -18.65 11.13
N ILE A 203 14.92 -18.87 9.97
CA ILE A 203 15.00 -20.13 9.23
C ILE A 203 16.04 -20.09 8.12
N ILE A 204 16.15 -18.97 7.40
CA ILE A 204 17.04 -18.80 6.26
C ILE A 204 18.27 -18.04 6.72
N LYS A 205 19.40 -18.73 6.83
CA LYS A 205 20.68 -18.15 7.27
C LYS A 205 21.65 -17.89 6.13
N GLU A 206 21.46 -18.57 5.02
CA GLU A 206 22.34 -18.52 3.86
C GLU A 206 22.00 -17.40 2.86
N ALA A 207 20.88 -16.71 3.05
CA ALA A 207 20.45 -15.62 2.19
C ALA A 207 19.91 -14.44 3.00
N GLN A 208 20.02 -13.26 2.46
CA GLN A 208 19.35 -12.07 2.97
C GLN A 208 17.95 -12.03 2.37
N VAL A 209 16.93 -12.07 3.23
CA VAL A 209 15.51 -12.00 2.81
C VAL A 209 14.92 -10.71 3.34
N LEU A 210 14.34 -9.91 2.45
CA LEU A 210 13.65 -8.66 2.77
C LEU A 210 12.22 -8.73 2.26
N PHE A 211 11.28 -8.21 3.06
CA PHE A 211 9.91 -8.01 2.64
C PHE A 211 9.52 -6.55 2.85
N PHE A 212 8.86 -5.96 1.87
CA PHE A 212 8.42 -4.57 1.89
C PHE A 212 7.14 -4.36 1.08
N ALA A 213 6.44 -3.28 1.35
CA ALA A 213 5.29 -2.88 0.55
C ALA A 213 5.75 -2.22 -0.77
N PRO A 214 5.03 -2.43 -1.88
CA PRO A 214 5.31 -1.70 -3.11
C PRO A 214 5.09 -0.20 -2.89
N PRO A 215 5.78 0.67 -3.65
CA PRO A 215 5.61 2.10 -3.54
C PRO A 215 4.18 2.51 -3.94
N MET A 216 3.63 3.51 -3.23
CA MET A 216 2.28 4.02 -3.52
C MET A 216 2.19 4.69 -4.90
N ILE A 217 3.30 5.24 -5.41
CA ILE A 217 3.39 5.83 -6.74
C ILE A 217 4.27 4.92 -7.61
N PRO A 218 3.68 4.17 -8.56
CA PRO A 218 4.46 3.30 -9.45
C PRO A 218 5.51 4.08 -10.24
N GLY A 219 6.73 3.55 -10.30
CA GLY A 219 7.84 4.12 -11.06
C GLY A 219 8.63 5.22 -10.34
N TYR A 220 8.26 5.58 -9.11
CA TYR A 220 9.00 6.59 -8.36
C TYR A 220 10.21 5.99 -7.60
N SER A 221 10.10 4.79 -7.06
CA SER A 221 11.17 4.04 -6.40
C SER A 221 10.81 2.55 -6.39
N ALA A 222 11.76 1.67 -6.10
CA ALA A 222 11.48 0.25 -5.88
C ALA A 222 10.81 -0.01 -4.53
N SER A 223 11.03 0.86 -3.55
CA SER A 223 10.42 0.85 -2.21
C SER A 223 9.95 2.26 -1.84
N SER A 224 9.16 2.40 -0.78
CA SER A 224 8.74 3.72 -0.26
C SER A 224 9.85 4.47 0.49
N ASP A 225 11.10 4.06 0.31
CA ASP A 225 12.25 4.53 1.05
C ASP A 225 13.04 5.62 0.29
N ILE A 226 14.04 6.18 0.95
CA ILE A 226 14.95 7.15 0.35
C ILE A 226 16.03 6.39 -0.41
N GLU A 227 16.14 6.62 -1.71
CA GLU A 227 17.19 6.08 -2.57
C GLU A 227 18.30 7.10 -2.76
N LEU A 228 19.55 6.69 -2.50
CA LEU A 228 20.74 7.50 -2.66
C LEU A 228 21.69 6.86 -3.67
N ASN A 229 22.06 7.61 -4.71
CA ASN A 229 23.04 7.17 -5.70
C ASN A 229 24.43 7.71 -5.35
N MET A 230 25.34 6.83 -4.91
CA MET A 230 26.73 7.16 -4.69
C MET A 230 27.56 6.90 -5.96
N GLN A 231 28.39 7.83 -6.33
CA GLN A 231 29.20 7.79 -7.55
C GLN A 231 30.67 7.97 -7.23
N ASP A 232 31.52 7.00 -7.60
CA ASP A 232 32.97 7.22 -7.63
C ASP A 232 33.36 8.01 -8.88
N LYS A 233 33.90 9.21 -8.68
CA LYS A 233 34.41 10.08 -9.76
C LYS A 233 35.93 9.98 -9.91
N THR A 234 36.59 9.22 -9.06
CA THR A 234 38.07 9.12 -9.05
C THR A 234 38.55 8.02 -9.97
N GLY A 235 37.71 7.02 -10.29
CA GLY A 235 38.10 5.82 -11.05
C GLY A 235 39.11 4.96 -10.28
N GLY A 236 39.11 5.05 -8.95
CA GLY A 236 40.01 4.32 -8.06
C GLY A 236 39.64 2.85 -7.84
N ASP A 237 40.20 2.27 -6.77
CA ASP A 237 39.94 0.88 -6.40
C ASP A 237 38.47 0.71 -5.92
N LEU A 238 37.79 -0.25 -6.52
CA LEU A 238 36.42 -0.61 -6.17
C LEU A 238 36.25 -1.09 -4.73
N ASN A 239 37.29 -1.73 -4.16
CA ASN A 239 37.25 -2.16 -2.77
C ASN A 239 37.30 -0.96 -1.83
N HIS A 240 38.15 0.03 -2.12
CA HIS A 240 38.17 1.28 -1.36
C HIS A 240 36.84 2.03 -1.45
N PHE A 241 36.24 2.07 -2.63
CA PHE A 241 34.89 2.66 -2.79
C PHE A 241 33.84 1.89 -1.95
N PHE A 242 33.92 0.57 -1.92
CA PHE A 242 33.02 -0.26 -1.09
C PHE A 242 33.19 0.03 0.41
N ASP A 243 34.42 0.21 0.88
CA ASP A 243 34.68 0.58 2.28
C ASP A 243 34.04 1.94 2.61
N VAL A 244 34.20 2.93 1.73
CA VAL A 244 33.58 4.26 1.89
C VAL A 244 32.03 4.15 1.92
N VAL A 245 31.44 3.32 1.06
CA VAL A 245 30.00 3.08 1.06
C VAL A 245 29.53 2.46 2.36
N ASN A 246 30.28 1.48 2.89
CA ASN A 246 29.96 0.83 4.17
C ASN A 246 30.07 1.80 5.34
N ASP A 247 31.11 2.62 5.39
CA ASP A 247 31.28 3.63 6.43
C ASP A 247 30.15 4.66 6.40
N TYR A 248 29.75 5.10 5.19
CA TYR A 248 28.62 6.00 5.01
C TYR A 248 27.30 5.36 5.45
N THR A 249 27.07 4.10 5.09
CA THR A 249 25.88 3.34 5.48
C THR A 249 25.80 3.20 7.01
N ALA A 250 26.93 2.88 7.65
CA ALA A 250 27.01 2.81 9.11
C ALA A 250 26.76 4.17 9.78
N ALA A 251 27.27 5.26 9.20
CA ALA A 251 27.01 6.62 9.70
C ALA A 251 25.54 7.03 9.55
N LEU A 252 24.85 6.57 8.50
CA LEU A 252 23.41 6.77 8.33
C LEU A 252 22.61 5.98 9.39
N GLU A 253 22.95 4.71 9.62
CA GLU A 253 22.29 3.86 10.63
C GLU A 253 22.45 4.37 12.06
N ALA A 254 23.52 5.15 12.32
CA ALA A 254 23.72 5.79 13.63
C ALA A 254 22.76 6.97 13.89
N ARG A 255 22.01 7.43 12.88
CA ARG A 255 21.08 8.54 13.05
C ARG A 255 19.71 8.05 13.53
N PRO A 256 19.09 8.76 14.49
CA PRO A 256 17.77 8.37 15.02
C PRO A 256 16.62 8.47 14.01
N GLU A 257 16.80 9.25 12.94
CA GLU A 257 15.82 9.43 11.89
C GLU A 257 15.81 8.28 10.87
N ILE A 258 16.88 7.45 10.85
CA ILE A 258 17.06 6.36 9.88
C ILE A 258 16.97 5.02 10.60
N ASN A 259 16.05 4.20 10.17
CA ASN A 259 15.81 2.89 10.77
C ASN A 259 16.82 1.83 10.26
N SER A 260 17.15 1.86 8.97
CA SER A 260 18.21 1.02 8.39
C SER A 260 18.69 1.62 7.07
N ALA A 261 19.96 1.38 6.72
CA ALA A 261 20.54 1.74 5.43
C ALA A 261 21.20 0.50 4.82
N LYS A 262 20.99 0.26 3.53
CA LYS A 262 21.50 -0.92 2.83
C LYS A 262 22.05 -0.52 1.48
N THR A 263 23.11 -1.22 1.05
CA THR A 263 23.65 -1.10 -0.30
C THR A 263 23.52 -2.42 -1.05
N SER A 264 23.26 -2.37 -2.35
CA SER A 264 23.30 -3.52 -3.24
C SER A 264 24.68 -3.72 -3.89
N PHE A 265 25.59 -2.74 -3.73
CA PHE A 265 26.92 -2.79 -4.32
C PHE A 265 27.80 -3.82 -3.60
N ASN A 266 28.42 -4.72 -4.37
CA ASN A 266 29.42 -5.69 -3.87
C ASN A 266 30.51 -5.89 -4.92
N PRO A 267 31.76 -5.43 -4.68
CA PRO A 267 32.86 -5.56 -5.62
C PRO A 267 33.40 -6.99 -5.73
N ASN A 268 33.08 -7.85 -4.75
CA ASN A 268 33.59 -9.23 -4.69
C ASN A 268 32.72 -10.21 -5.49
N PHE A 269 31.91 -9.73 -6.41
CA PHE A 269 31.13 -10.60 -7.28
C PHE A 269 32.05 -11.33 -8.25
N PRO A 270 32.15 -12.68 -8.22
CA PRO A 270 33.06 -13.41 -9.10
C PRO A 270 32.60 -13.26 -10.57
N GLN A 271 33.53 -12.85 -11.39
CA GLN A 271 33.33 -12.65 -12.82
C GLN A 271 34.40 -13.41 -13.60
N TYR A 272 34.03 -13.96 -14.77
CA TYR A 272 34.96 -14.49 -15.72
C TYR A 272 35.31 -13.42 -16.76
N MET A 273 36.61 -13.15 -16.91
CA MET A 273 37.09 -12.31 -17.99
C MET A 273 37.26 -13.20 -19.23
N LEU A 274 36.58 -12.87 -20.31
CA LEU A 274 36.78 -13.53 -21.61
C LEU A 274 37.85 -12.79 -22.41
N ASP A 275 39.02 -13.39 -22.49
CA ASP A 275 40.10 -12.87 -23.33
C ASP A 275 40.07 -13.59 -24.69
N ILE A 276 39.90 -12.83 -25.77
CA ILE A 276 39.79 -13.33 -27.13
C ILE A 276 41.02 -12.96 -27.91
N ASP A 277 41.80 -13.99 -28.37
CA ASP A 277 42.89 -13.77 -29.29
C ASP A 277 42.39 -13.34 -30.69
N ALA A 278 42.34 -12.03 -30.89
CA ALA A 278 41.87 -11.44 -32.15
C ALA A 278 42.74 -11.86 -33.35
N ALA A 279 44.04 -12.16 -33.15
CA ALA A 279 44.92 -12.60 -34.23
C ALA A 279 44.62 -14.04 -34.65
N ALA A 280 44.35 -14.93 -33.70
CA ALA A 280 43.92 -16.29 -33.96
C ALA A 280 42.55 -16.32 -34.66
N CYS A 281 41.59 -15.49 -34.21
CA CYS A 281 40.27 -15.34 -34.84
C CYS A 281 40.42 -14.96 -36.33
N LYS A 282 41.26 -13.95 -36.62
CA LYS A 282 41.46 -13.47 -37.98
C LYS A 282 42.11 -14.51 -38.90
N LYS A 283 43.03 -15.33 -38.36
CA LYS A 283 43.62 -16.47 -39.08
C LYS A 283 42.60 -17.55 -39.40
N ALA A 284 41.63 -17.75 -38.52
CA ALA A 284 40.53 -18.70 -38.71
C ALA A 284 39.37 -18.17 -39.56
N GLY A 285 39.47 -16.92 -40.05
CA GLY A 285 38.42 -16.28 -40.87
C GLY A 285 37.21 -15.81 -40.05
N LEU A 286 37.35 -15.70 -38.73
CA LEU A 286 36.30 -15.28 -37.79
C LEU A 286 36.58 -13.86 -37.26
N SER A 287 35.53 -13.16 -36.89
CA SER A 287 35.67 -11.91 -36.12
C SER A 287 35.54 -12.17 -34.63
N PRO A 288 36.14 -11.37 -33.76
CA PRO A 288 35.88 -11.42 -32.32
C PRO A 288 34.39 -11.29 -31.95
N SER A 289 33.64 -10.53 -32.75
CA SER A 289 32.21 -10.36 -32.62
C SER A 289 31.42 -11.65 -32.80
N ASP A 290 31.83 -12.54 -33.72
CA ASP A 290 31.20 -13.82 -33.98
C ASP A 290 31.33 -14.75 -32.77
N ILE A 291 32.53 -14.73 -32.15
CA ILE A 291 32.79 -15.49 -30.92
C ILE A 291 31.94 -14.95 -29.79
N LEU A 292 31.91 -13.63 -29.57
CA LEU A 292 31.10 -13.00 -28.52
C LEU A 292 29.61 -13.34 -28.67
N SER A 293 29.06 -13.26 -29.88
CA SER A 293 27.65 -13.58 -30.17
C SER A 293 27.37 -15.04 -29.91
N THR A 294 28.27 -15.96 -30.23
CA THR A 294 28.13 -17.38 -29.97
C THR A 294 28.17 -17.64 -28.47
N MET A 295 29.13 -17.05 -27.75
CA MET A 295 29.23 -17.17 -26.31
C MET A 295 27.99 -16.58 -25.59
N GLN A 296 27.50 -15.44 -26.09
CA GLN A 296 26.24 -14.86 -25.59
C GLN A 296 25.08 -15.84 -25.74
N GLY A 297 24.97 -16.51 -26.90
CA GLY A 297 23.92 -17.52 -27.14
C GLY A 297 23.97 -18.68 -26.15
N TYR A 298 25.18 -19.17 -25.84
CA TYR A 298 25.36 -20.30 -24.92
C TYR A 298 25.23 -19.94 -23.45
N PHE A 299 25.73 -18.78 -23.01
CA PHE A 299 25.79 -18.41 -21.61
C PHE A 299 24.70 -17.41 -21.19
N GLY A 300 24.32 -16.49 -22.08
CA GLY A 300 23.36 -15.41 -21.79
C GLY A 300 21.98 -15.63 -22.40
N GLY A 301 21.86 -16.57 -23.32
CA GLY A 301 20.67 -16.76 -24.15
C GLY A 301 20.55 -15.71 -25.27
N LEU A 302 19.95 -16.10 -26.37
CA LEU A 302 19.62 -15.23 -27.51
C LEU A 302 18.10 -15.14 -27.63
N TYR A 303 17.61 -13.90 -27.63
CA TYR A 303 16.21 -13.65 -27.94
C TYR A 303 15.98 -13.96 -29.44
N ALA A 304 15.20 -15.00 -29.70
CA ALA A 304 14.93 -15.42 -31.08
C ALA A 304 13.71 -14.69 -31.67
N SER A 305 12.55 -14.81 -31.02
CA SER A 305 11.32 -14.11 -31.39
C SER A 305 10.23 -14.32 -30.34
N ASN A 306 9.22 -13.48 -30.39
CA ASN A 306 7.97 -13.74 -29.66
C ASN A 306 7.14 -14.77 -30.44
N PHE A 307 6.41 -15.61 -29.71
CA PHE A 307 5.42 -16.50 -30.31
C PHE A 307 4.07 -16.39 -29.59
N ASN A 308 3.00 -16.61 -30.34
CA ASN A 308 1.66 -16.58 -29.80
C ASN A 308 1.17 -18.01 -29.50
N SER A 309 0.74 -18.25 -28.27
CA SER A 309 0.14 -19.50 -27.87
C SER A 309 -1.02 -19.23 -26.92
N PHE A 310 -2.16 -19.91 -27.13
CA PHE A 310 -3.38 -19.77 -26.32
C PHE A 310 -3.85 -18.32 -26.15
N GLY A 311 -3.68 -17.47 -27.16
CA GLY A 311 -4.08 -16.05 -27.13
C GLY A 311 -3.17 -15.14 -26.31
N LYS A 312 -2.00 -15.61 -25.89
CA LYS A 312 -0.97 -14.84 -25.21
C LYS A 312 0.31 -14.81 -26.01
N MET A 313 1.04 -13.72 -25.92
CA MET A 313 2.37 -13.55 -26.48
C MET A 313 3.41 -13.98 -25.45
N TYR A 314 4.32 -14.86 -25.83
CA TYR A 314 5.45 -15.34 -25.04
C TYR A 314 6.77 -14.95 -25.68
#